data_418a0a2c24cda0f15705f5fd0a291f04
#
_entry.id   418a0a2c24cda0f15705f5fd0a291f04
#
_cell.length_a   1.000
_cell.length_b   1.000
_cell.length_c   1.000
_cell.angle_alpha   90.00
_cell.angle_beta   90.00
_cell.angle_gamma   90.00
#
_symmetry.space_group_name_H-M   'P 1'
#
loop_
_entity.id
_entity.type
_entity.pdbx_description
1 polymer ?
#
loop_
_entity_poly.entity_id
_entity_poly.type
_entity_poly.pdbx_seq_one_letter_code
_entity_poly.pdbx_strand_id
1 'polypeptide(L)'
;MITSYIGYAVFYFTRKSFNFVMPAMLTDLGLQKADIGIMGTAFYLTYGVSKFLSGVLGDRSNPRYFMGFGLMMTGVVNILFGMSSSVFMFITLWMINAFFQGWGWPPCSKILNTWYSRNERGLWWAIWNTSHNLGGALIPILSGAVALYWGWRYGMIVPGIIACAIGFALCFLLRDRPTSMG
;
A
#
# COMPACT_ATOMS: atom_id res chain seq x y z
N MET A 1 7.85 14.83 -6.71
CA MET A 1 6.43 14.62 -7.05
C MET A 1 6.15 13.27 -7.71
N ILE A 2 6.70 12.98 -8.92
CA ILE A 2 6.44 11.71 -9.65
C ILE A 2 6.73 10.48 -8.78
N THR A 3 7.84 10.49 -8.05
CA THR A 3 8.25 9.37 -7.19
C THR A 3 7.26 9.10 -6.05
N SER A 4 6.75 10.14 -5.38
CA SER A 4 5.72 9.98 -4.35
C SER A 4 4.37 9.58 -4.93
N TYR A 5 4.05 10.04 -6.14
CA TYR A 5 2.86 9.66 -6.89
C TYR A 5 2.86 8.15 -7.20
N ILE A 6 3.96 7.65 -7.78
CA ILE A 6 4.12 6.22 -8.10
C ILE A 6 4.08 5.38 -6.81
N GLY A 7 4.82 5.80 -5.79
CA GLY A 7 4.84 5.09 -4.50
C GLY A 7 3.45 4.96 -3.89
N TYR A 8 2.66 6.03 -3.90
CA TYR A 8 1.30 5.99 -3.35
C TYR A 8 0.35 5.15 -4.21
N ALA A 9 0.48 5.18 -5.53
CA ALA A 9 -0.27 4.29 -6.42
C ALA A 9 0.02 2.81 -6.12
N VAL A 10 1.29 2.47 -5.83
CA VAL A 10 1.70 1.08 -5.51
C VAL A 10 1.24 0.65 -4.12
N PHE A 11 1.05 1.55 -3.16
CA PHE A 11 0.35 1.20 -1.92
C PHE A 11 -1.04 0.62 -2.17
N TYR A 12 -1.74 1.10 -3.21
CA TYR A 12 -3.03 0.54 -3.60
C TYR A 12 -2.92 -0.85 -4.21
N PHE A 13 -1.78 -1.23 -4.79
CA PHE A 13 -1.56 -2.59 -5.28
C PHE A 13 -1.65 -3.60 -4.13
N THR A 14 -0.89 -3.38 -3.06
CA THR A 14 -0.88 -4.27 -1.89
C THR A 14 -2.15 -4.17 -1.03
N ARG A 15 -2.95 -3.12 -1.20
CA ARG A 15 -4.21 -2.93 -0.50
C ARG A 15 -5.40 -3.56 -1.22
N LYS A 16 -5.47 -3.39 -2.53
CA LYS A 16 -6.63 -3.77 -3.33
C LYS A 16 -6.52 -5.15 -3.95
N SER A 17 -5.32 -5.73 -4.06
CA SER A 17 -5.10 -7.09 -4.56
C SER A 17 -6.00 -8.12 -3.88
N PHE A 18 -6.20 -8.03 -2.59
CA PHE A 18 -7.08 -8.90 -1.81
C PHE A 18 -8.50 -8.99 -2.37
N ASN A 19 -9.09 -7.87 -2.81
CA ASN A 19 -10.45 -7.85 -3.35
C ASN A 19 -10.60 -8.69 -4.62
N PHE A 20 -9.53 -8.84 -5.39
CA PHE A 20 -9.54 -9.58 -6.66
C PHE A 20 -9.19 -11.05 -6.50
N VAL A 21 -8.48 -11.41 -5.44
CA VAL A 21 -8.17 -12.81 -5.13
C VAL A 21 -9.19 -13.46 -4.20
N MET A 22 -9.98 -12.67 -3.50
CA MET A 22 -10.96 -13.12 -2.50
C MET A 22 -11.93 -14.21 -3.04
N PRO A 23 -12.56 -14.07 -4.23
CA PRO A 23 -13.47 -15.10 -4.73
C PRO A 23 -12.78 -16.46 -4.92
N ALA A 24 -11.56 -16.46 -5.46
CA ALA A 24 -10.77 -17.66 -5.65
C ALA A 24 -10.31 -18.27 -4.30
N MET A 25 -9.98 -17.45 -3.30
CA MET A 25 -9.67 -17.93 -1.95
C MET A 25 -10.85 -18.63 -1.29
N LEU A 26 -12.06 -18.09 -1.44
CA LEU A 26 -13.27 -18.70 -0.88
C LEU A 26 -13.51 -20.11 -1.43
N THR A 27 -13.30 -20.28 -2.74
CA THR A 27 -13.50 -21.60 -3.39
C THR A 27 -12.37 -22.58 -3.07
N ASP A 28 -11.12 -22.12 -3.14
CA ASP A 28 -9.92 -22.96 -3.02
C ASP A 28 -9.70 -23.48 -1.58
N LEU A 29 -9.94 -22.60 -0.60
CA LEU A 29 -9.67 -22.88 0.82
C LEU A 29 -10.93 -23.24 1.61
N GLY A 30 -12.11 -23.22 0.98
CA GLY A 30 -13.38 -23.48 1.66
C GLY A 30 -13.71 -22.45 2.75
N LEU A 31 -13.22 -21.22 2.62
CA LEU A 31 -13.44 -20.17 3.59
C LEU A 31 -14.90 -19.70 3.58
N GLN A 32 -15.39 -19.33 4.75
CA GLN A 32 -16.72 -18.73 4.88
C GLN A 32 -16.68 -17.22 4.60
N LYS A 33 -17.81 -16.66 4.16
CA LYS A 33 -17.94 -15.21 4.01
C LYS A 33 -17.69 -14.45 5.31
N ALA A 34 -17.96 -15.10 6.46
CA ALA A 34 -17.68 -14.55 7.78
C ALA A 34 -16.18 -14.34 8.01
N ASP A 35 -15.31 -15.26 7.55
CA ASP A 35 -13.85 -15.12 7.69
C ASP A 35 -13.34 -13.88 6.92
N ILE A 36 -13.85 -13.67 5.72
CA ILE A 36 -13.54 -12.49 4.92
C ILE A 36 -14.04 -11.21 5.61
N GLY A 37 -15.22 -11.24 6.21
CA GLY A 37 -15.76 -10.12 6.98
C GLY A 37 -14.88 -9.76 8.17
N ILE A 38 -14.39 -10.76 8.90
CA ILE A 38 -13.44 -10.58 10.02
C ILE A 38 -12.13 -9.96 9.53
N MET A 39 -11.56 -10.47 8.43
CA MET A 39 -10.34 -9.90 7.82
C MET A 39 -10.54 -8.44 7.44
N GLY A 40 -11.67 -8.10 6.80
CA GLY A 40 -11.98 -6.73 6.42
C GLY A 40 -12.13 -5.80 7.61
N THR A 41 -12.87 -6.23 8.64
CA THR A 41 -13.07 -5.46 9.88
C THR A 41 -11.75 -5.22 10.60
N ALA A 42 -10.96 -6.27 10.79
CA ALA A 42 -9.64 -6.19 11.43
C ALA A 42 -8.71 -5.25 10.67
N PHE A 43 -8.72 -5.31 9.32
CA PHE A 43 -7.96 -4.40 8.47
C PHE A 43 -8.34 -2.94 8.73
N TYR A 44 -9.62 -2.59 8.64
CA TYR A 44 -10.04 -1.20 8.75
C TYR A 44 -9.84 -0.62 10.15
N LEU A 45 -10.04 -1.41 11.21
CA LEU A 45 -9.74 -1.01 12.59
C LEU A 45 -8.25 -0.73 12.76
N THR A 46 -7.38 -1.65 12.34
CA THR A 46 -5.93 -1.48 12.42
C THR A 46 -5.44 -0.31 11.57
N TYR A 47 -6.00 -0.14 10.37
CA TYR A 47 -5.69 0.97 9.49
C TYR A 47 -6.05 2.33 10.10
N GLY A 48 -7.21 2.42 10.77
CA GLY A 48 -7.63 3.64 11.47
C GLY A 48 -6.66 4.03 12.58
N VAL A 49 -6.28 3.07 13.44
CA VAL A 49 -5.26 3.26 14.48
C VAL A 49 -3.92 3.65 13.88
N SER A 50 -3.49 2.93 12.84
CA SER A 50 -2.22 3.22 12.15
C SER A 50 -2.20 4.62 11.55
N LYS A 51 -3.29 5.09 10.96
CA LYS A 51 -3.35 6.46 10.41
C LYS A 51 -3.09 7.53 11.46
N PHE A 52 -3.64 7.34 12.66
CA PHE A 52 -3.40 8.25 13.77
C PHE A 52 -1.92 8.22 14.20
N LEU A 53 -1.37 7.03 14.44
CA LEU A 53 0.02 6.85 14.85
C LEU A 53 1.00 7.32 13.77
N SER A 54 0.72 7.02 12.51
CA SER A 54 1.58 7.40 11.38
C SER A 54 1.62 8.90 11.13
N GLY A 55 0.56 9.64 11.49
CA GLY A 55 0.58 11.10 11.49
C GLY A 55 1.68 11.64 12.43
N VAL A 56 1.65 11.19 13.69
CA VAL A 56 2.62 11.61 14.71
C VAL A 56 4.04 11.15 14.37
N LEU A 57 4.21 9.90 13.94
CA LEU A 57 5.51 9.33 13.57
C LEU A 57 6.05 9.97 12.27
N GLY A 58 5.20 10.21 11.30
CA GLY A 58 5.55 10.81 10.01
C GLY A 58 6.07 12.24 10.13
N ASP A 59 5.50 13.01 11.06
CA ASP A 59 5.97 14.39 11.33
C ASP A 59 7.40 14.42 11.86
N ARG A 60 7.79 13.42 12.63
CA ARG A 60 9.14 13.28 13.23
C ARG A 60 10.12 12.52 12.34
N SER A 61 9.64 11.85 11.31
CA SER A 61 10.42 10.96 10.44
C SER A 61 10.82 11.64 9.14
N ASN A 62 11.88 11.12 8.50
CA ASN A 62 12.20 11.49 7.13
C ASN A 62 11.19 10.82 6.18
N PRO A 63 10.44 11.61 5.38
CA PRO A 63 9.39 11.10 4.49
C PRO A 63 9.87 10.00 3.53
N ARG A 64 11.11 10.12 3.08
CA ARG A 64 11.76 9.21 2.15
C ARG A 64 11.83 7.78 2.70
N TYR A 65 12.41 7.63 3.89
CA TYR A 65 12.57 6.31 4.50
C TYR A 65 11.25 5.79 5.09
N PHE A 66 10.43 6.68 5.64
CA PHE A 66 9.15 6.30 6.21
C PHE A 66 8.21 5.71 5.16
N MET A 67 8.09 6.36 4.00
CA MET A 67 7.28 5.87 2.90
C MET A 67 7.85 4.60 2.26
N GLY A 68 9.17 4.58 2.00
CA GLY A 68 9.84 3.44 1.37
C GLY A 68 9.75 2.19 2.24
N PHE A 69 10.04 2.30 3.54
CA PHE A 69 9.93 1.20 4.47
C PHE A 69 8.49 0.71 4.62
N GLY A 70 7.52 1.61 4.78
CA GLY A 70 6.10 1.25 4.85
C GLY A 70 5.65 0.45 3.62
N LEU A 71 6.05 0.89 2.42
CA LEU A 71 5.70 0.19 1.18
C LEU A 71 6.40 -1.18 1.07
N MET A 72 7.68 -1.28 1.42
CA MET A 72 8.38 -2.57 1.45
C MET A 72 7.71 -3.56 2.41
N MET A 73 7.33 -3.11 3.60
CA MET A 73 6.65 -3.96 4.57
C MET A 73 5.28 -4.44 4.09
N THR A 74 4.49 -3.58 3.42
CA THR A 74 3.24 -4.04 2.80
C THR A 74 3.49 -5.07 1.71
N GLY A 75 4.57 -4.92 0.94
CA GLY A 75 4.99 -5.88 -0.08
C GLY A 75 5.37 -7.23 0.51
N VAL A 76 6.24 -7.24 1.52
CA VAL A 76 6.65 -8.48 2.23
C VAL A 76 5.43 -9.19 2.81
N VAL A 77 4.55 -8.46 3.47
CA VAL A 77 3.33 -9.04 4.07
C VAL A 77 2.39 -9.61 3.02
N ASN A 78 2.26 -8.97 1.85
CA ASN A 78 1.48 -9.52 0.73
C ASN A 78 2.07 -10.84 0.20
N ILE A 79 3.39 -10.93 0.12
CA ILE A 79 4.08 -12.17 -0.30
C ILE A 79 3.81 -13.28 0.73
N LEU A 80 4.00 -13.00 2.01
CA LEU A 80 3.72 -13.95 3.09
C LEU A 80 2.25 -14.36 3.13
N PHE A 81 1.33 -13.44 2.85
CA PHE A 81 -0.10 -13.74 2.74
C PHE A 81 -0.37 -14.75 1.62
N GLY A 82 0.21 -14.53 0.43
CA GLY A 82 0.08 -15.47 -0.70
C GLY A 82 0.68 -16.86 -0.42
N MET A 83 1.65 -16.97 0.48
CA MET A 83 2.26 -18.24 0.89
C MET A 83 1.52 -18.94 2.04
N SER A 84 0.59 -18.26 2.70
CA SER A 84 -0.13 -18.77 3.86
C SER A 84 -1.30 -19.68 3.46
N SER A 85 -1.79 -20.49 4.44
CA SER A 85 -2.93 -21.38 4.26
C SER A 85 -3.89 -21.39 5.45
N SER A 86 -3.55 -20.70 6.55
CA SER A 86 -4.37 -20.66 7.78
C SER A 86 -5.14 -19.34 7.87
N VAL A 87 -6.42 -19.43 8.26
CA VAL A 87 -7.28 -18.24 8.50
C VAL A 87 -6.66 -17.29 9.53
N PHE A 88 -6.09 -17.83 10.60
CA PHE A 88 -5.41 -17.03 11.62
C PHE A 88 -4.23 -16.25 11.05
N MET A 89 -3.42 -16.88 10.19
CA MET A 89 -2.31 -16.22 9.50
C MET A 89 -2.81 -15.13 8.54
N PHE A 90 -3.88 -15.39 7.81
CA PHE A 90 -4.48 -14.39 6.91
C PHE A 90 -4.94 -13.15 7.68
N ILE A 91 -5.67 -13.32 8.79
CA ILE A 91 -6.12 -12.21 9.63
C ILE A 91 -4.91 -11.43 10.15
N THR A 92 -3.93 -12.12 10.75
CA THR A 92 -2.74 -11.50 11.34
C THR A 92 -1.94 -10.72 10.30
N LEU A 93 -1.62 -11.34 9.18
CA LEU A 93 -0.87 -10.69 8.10
C LEU A 93 -1.65 -9.51 7.50
N TRP A 94 -2.97 -9.63 7.38
CA TRP A 94 -3.79 -8.56 6.85
C TRP A 94 -3.87 -7.36 7.80
N MET A 95 -3.87 -7.59 9.11
CA MET A 95 -3.73 -6.53 10.11
C MET A 95 -2.34 -5.84 10.03
N ILE A 96 -1.27 -6.61 9.90
CA ILE A 96 0.09 -6.06 9.74
C ILE A 96 0.17 -5.24 8.44
N ASN A 97 -0.41 -5.72 7.35
CA ASN A 97 -0.53 -4.94 6.11
C ASN A 97 -1.24 -3.61 6.38
N ALA A 98 -2.41 -3.65 7.02
CA ALA A 98 -3.19 -2.45 7.35
C ALA A 98 -2.39 -1.43 8.15
N PHE A 99 -1.57 -1.89 9.10
CA PHE A 99 -0.71 -1.02 9.88
C PHE A 99 0.27 -0.25 9.01
N PHE A 100 0.99 -0.93 8.11
CA PHE A 100 1.95 -0.27 7.22
C PHE A 100 1.28 0.51 6.07
N GLN A 101 0.05 0.18 5.71
CA GLN A 101 -0.75 0.96 4.76
C GLN A 101 -1.02 2.40 5.24
N GLY A 102 -1.12 2.62 6.54
CA GLY A 102 -1.25 3.95 7.13
C GLY A 102 -0.04 4.86 6.89
N TRP A 103 1.13 4.30 6.58
CA TRP A 103 2.39 5.02 6.41
C TRP A 103 2.56 5.70 5.05
N GLY A 104 1.64 5.48 4.12
CA GLY A 104 1.74 6.05 2.77
C GLY A 104 1.36 7.53 2.68
N TRP A 105 0.30 7.95 3.37
CA TRP A 105 -0.26 9.30 3.21
C TRP A 105 0.53 10.42 3.91
N PRO A 106 0.98 10.29 5.19
CA PRO A 106 1.65 11.37 5.89
C PRO A 106 2.94 11.87 5.20
N PRO A 107 3.82 11.00 4.69
CA PRO A 107 5.01 11.44 3.94
C PRO A 107 4.65 12.25 2.70
N CYS A 108 3.62 11.84 1.97
CA CYS A 108 3.19 12.55 0.77
C CYS A 108 2.66 13.95 1.10
N SER A 109 1.87 14.06 2.16
CA SER A 109 1.41 15.35 2.68
C SER A 109 2.56 16.27 3.04
N LYS A 110 3.56 15.76 3.77
CA LYS A 110 4.75 16.51 4.17
C LYS A 110 5.55 17.00 2.95
N ILE A 111 5.76 16.13 1.96
CA ILE A 111 6.47 16.47 0.72
C ILE A 111 5.72 17.57 -0.04
N LEU A 112 4.42 17.41 -0.29
CA LEU A 112 3.62 18.38 -1.02
C LEU A 112 3.61 19.76 -0.31
N ASN A 113 3.55 19.76 1.01
CA ASN A 113 3.58 20.99 1.79
C ASN A 113 4.96 21.67 1.81
N THR A 114 6.04 20.92 1.62
CA THR A 114 7.41 21.43 1.64
C THR A 114 7.87 21.91 0.25
N TRP A 115 7.42 21.24 -0.83
CA TRP A 115 7.88 21.51 -2.19
C TRP A 115 7.07 22.57 -2.93
N TYR A 116 5.82 22.84 -2.51
CA TYR A 116 4.92 23.72 -3.25
C TYR A 116 4.40 24.89 -2.42
N SER A 117 4.38 26.07 -3.03
CA SER A 117 3.84 27.29 -2.45
C SER A 117 2.33 27.18 -2.17
N ARG A 118 1.80 28.04 -1.31
CA ARG A 118 0.36 28.02 -0.96
C ARG A 118 -0.55 28.19 -2.19
N ASN A 119 -0.11 28.97 -3.18
CA ASN A 119 -0.92 29.28 -4.37
C ASN A 119 -0.99 28.10 -5.35
N GLU A 120 0.04 27.24 -5.40
CA GLU A 120 0.14 26.12 -6.34
C GLU A 120 -0.28 24.80 -5.70
N ARG A 121 -0.25 24.74 -4.37
CA ARG A 121 -0.46 23.51 -3.60
C ARG A 121 -1.77 22.80 -3.94
N GLY A 122 -2.86 23.55 -4.16
CA GLY A 122 -4.16 22.98 -4.52
C GLY A 122 -4.12 22.15 -5.80
N LEU A 123 -3.46 22.68 -6.85
CA LEU A 123 -3.29 21.98 -8.13
C LEU A 123 -2.46 20.68 -7.95
N TRP A 124 -1.35 20.77 -7.23
CA TRP A 124 -0.47 19.62 -7.01
C TRP A 124 -1.12 18.55 -6.14
N TRP A 125 -1.94 18.94 -5.16
CA TRP A 125 -2.76 18.02 -4.39
C TRP A 125 -3.80 17.32 -5.27
N ALA A 126 -4.46 18.02 -6.15
CA ALA A 126 -5.43 17.45 -7.08
C ALA A 126 -4.77 16.42 -8.01
N ILE A 127 -3.63 16.77 -8.61
CA ILE A 127 -2.86 15.84 -9.45
C ILE A 127 -2.39 14.63 -8.64
N TRP A 128 -1.79 14.84 -7.46
CA TRP A 128 -1.31 13.74 -6.63
C TRP A 128 -2.46 12.82 -6.20
N ASN A 129 -3.63 13.37 -5.93
CA ASN A 129 -4.80 12.61 -5.50
C ASN A 129 -5.32 11.64 -6.58
N THR A 130 -4.94 11.82 -7.86
CA THR A 130 -5.26 10.84 -8.91
C THR A 130 -4.43 9.54 -8.80
N SER A 131 -3.35 9.53 -8.04
CA SER A 131 -2.46 8.37 -7.90
C SER A 131 -3.16 7.13 -7.37
N HIS A 132 -4.07 7.29 -6.40
CA HIS A 132 -4.82 6.16 -5.86
C HIS A 132 -5.87 5.62 -6.86
N ASN A 133 -6.42 6.48 -7.72
CA ASN A 133 -7.32 6.05 -8.80
C ASN A 133 -6.54 5.27 -9.86
N LEU A 134 -5.35 5.73 -10.23
CA LEU A 134 -4.46 5.00 -11.15
C LEU A 134 -4.07 3.63 -10.57
N GLY A 135 -3.64 3.58 -9.31
CA GLY A 135 -3.35 2.33 -8.62
C GLY A 135 -4.56 1.41 -8.56
N GLY A 136 -5.74 1.96 -8.22
CA GLY A 136 -6.99 1.22 -8.17
C GLY A 136 -7.48 0.71 -9.53
N ALA A 137 -7.15 1.40 -10.63
CA ALA A 137 -7.51 0.97 -11.99
C ALA A 137 -6.55 -0.09 -12.54
N LEU A 138 -5.27 -0.03 -12.20
CA LEU A 138 -4.26 -0.97 -12.69
C LEU A 138 -4.29 -2.31 -11.96
N ILE A 139 -4.65 -2.33 -10.67
CA ILE A 139 -4.58 -3.56 -9.87
C ILE A 139 -5.57 -4.65 -10.33
N PRO A 140 -6.80 -4.39 -10.79
CA PRO A 140 -7.67 -5.42 -11.35
C PRO A 140 -7.02 -6.13 -12.54
N ILE A 141 -6.37 -5.35 -13.41
CA ILE A 141 -5.69 -5.88 -14.59
C ILE A 141 -4.50 -6.74 -14.16
N LEU A 142 -3.66 -6.23 -13.26
CA LEU A 142 -2.48 -6.94 -12.80
C LEU A 142 -2.84 -8.15 -11.93
N SER A 143 -3.51 -7.93 -10.81
CA SER A 143 -3.80 -8.99 -9.83
C SER A 143 -4.86 -9.95 -10.33
N GLY A 144 -5.86 -9.44 -11.07
CA GLY A 144 -6.92 -10.26 -11.64
C GLY A 144 -6.38 -11.18 -12.76
N ALA A 145 -5.60 -10.65 -13.69
CA ALA A 145 -4.97 -11.46 -14.74
C ALA A 145 -4.01 -12.51 -14.15
N VAL A 146 -3.13 -12.08 -13.22
CA VAL A 146 -2.20 -13.01 -12.56
C VAL A 146 -2.94 -14.10 -11.80
N ALA A 147 -4.01 -13.77 -11.09
CA ALA A 147 -4.81 -14.73 -10.35
C ALA A 147 -5.53 -15.74 -11.28
N LEU A 148 -5.97 -15.30 -12.45
CA LEU A 148 -6.62 -16.17 -13.43
C LEU A 148 -5.65 -17.17 -14.05
N TYR A 149 -4.42 -16.76 -14.41
CA TYR A 149 -3.47 -17.62 -15.12
C TYR A 149 -2.61 -18.48 -14.18
N TRP A 150 -2.25 -17.96 -13.00
CA TRP A 150 -1.29 -18.59 -12.08
C TRP A 150 -1.86 -18.89 -10.70
N GLY A 151 -3.13 -18.55 -10.47
CA GLY A 151 -3.81 -18.76 -9.20
C GLY A 151 -3.75 -17.54 -8.26
N TRP A 152 -4.69 -17.53 -7.31
CA TRP A 152 -4.91 -16.40 -6.41
C TRP A 152 -3.69 -16.02 -5.56
N ARG A 153 -2.84 -17.01 -5.23
CA ARG A 153 -1.61 -16.78 -4.44
C ARG A 153 -0.68 -15.82 -5.15
N TYR A 154 -0.48 -16.01 -6.44
CA TYR A 154 0.33 -15.10 -7.26
C TYR A 154 -0.32 -13.73 -7.44
N GLY A 155 -1.64 -13.65 -7.40
CA GLY A 155 -2.38 -12.38 -7.36
C GLY A 155 -2.06 -11.51 -6.14
N MET A 156 -1.53 -12.10 -5.05
CA MET A 156 -0.99 -11.40 -3.89
C MET A 156 0.53 -11.21 -3.97
N ILE A 157 1.26 -12.23 -4.41
CA ILE A 157 2.73 -12.24 -4.44
C ILE A 157 3.28 -11.22 -5.44
N VAL A 158 2.73 -11.17 -6.66
CA VAL A 158 3.24 -10.27 -7.71
C VAL A 158 3.11 -8.78 -7.32
N PRO A 159 1.96 -8.28 -6.87
CA PRO A 159 1.88 -6.92 -6.33
C PRO A 159 2.81 -6.67 -5.14
N GLY A 160 3.02 -7.71 -4.31
CA GLY A 160 3.97 -7.66 -3.19
C GLY A 160 5.41 -7.45 -3.64
N ILE A 161 5.87 -8.17 -4.66
CA ILE A 161 7.21 -8.01 -5.23
C ILE A 161 7.39 -6.61 -5.82
N ILE A 162 6.40 -6.13 -6.58
CA ILE A 162 6.42 -4.77 -7.14
C ILE A 162 6.52 -3.73 -6.04
N ALA A 163 5.74 -3.89 -4.96
CA ALA A 163 5.78 -2.97 -3.82
C ALA A 163 7.14 -2.98 -3.10
N CYS A 164 7.78 -4.14 -2.93
CA CYS A 164 9.12 -4.23 -2.38
C CYS A 164 10.15 -3.51 -3.26
N ALA A 165 10.13 -3.73 -4.56
CA ALA A 165 11.05 -3.11 -5.51
C ALA A 165 10.87 -1.58 -5.55
N ILE A 166 9.63 -1.10 -5.65
CA ILE A 166 9.33 0.34 -5.64
C ILE A 166 9.64 0.96 -4.27
N GLY A 167 9.29 0.30 -3.17
CA GLY A 167 9.60 0.76 -1.82
C GLY A 167 11.11 0.94 -1.60
N PHE A 168 11.91 -0.01 -2.09
CA PHE A 168 13.37 0.09 -2.08
C PHE A 168 13.84 1.27 -2.93
N ALA A 169 13.33 1.41 -4.16
CA ALA A 169 13.65 2.53 -5.03
C ALA A 169 13.29 3.90 -4.41
N LEU A 170 12.18 4.00 -3.67
CA LEU A 170 11.78 5.21 -2.96
C LEU A 170 12.83 5.67 -1.95
N CYS A 171 13.51 4.74 -1.28
CA CYS A 171 14.58 5.07 -0.32
C CYS A 171 15.76 5.79 -0.97
N PHE A 172 15.91 5.72 -2.29
CA PHE A 172 17.00 6.39 -3.03
C PHE A 172 16.51 7.56 -3.88
N LEU A 173 15.34 7.43 -4.51
CA LEU A 173 14.83 8.37 -5.49
C LEU A 173 13.96 9.48 -4.88
N LEU A 174 13.31 9.23 -3.74
CA LEU A 174 12.45 10.21 -3.11
C LEU A 174 13.31 11.30 -2.45
N ARG A 175 13.02 12.56 -2.73
CA ARG A 175 13.67 13.72 -2.12
C ARG A 175 12.73 14.38 -1.13
N ASP A 176 13.19 14.59 0.08
CA ASP A 176 12.40 15.12 1.19
C ASP A 176 12.29 16.66 1.18
N ARG A 177 13.34 17.35 0.69
CA ARG A 177 13.40 18.82 0.67
C ARG A 177 14.02 19.33 -0.63
N PRO A 178 13.64 20.57 -1.09
CA PRO A 178 14.30 21.23 -2.22
C PRO A 178 15.81 21.45 -1.99
N THR A 179 16.19 21.78 -0.75
CA THR A 179 17.59 22.00 -0.34
C THR A 179 18.46 20.75 -0.40
N SER A 180 17.87 19.55 -0.58
CA SER A 180 18.64 18.31 -0.79
C SER A 180 19.13 18.15 -2.24
N MET A 181 18.85 19.11 -3.09
CA MET A 181 19.28 19.12 -4.50
C MET A 181 20.44 20.12 -4.79
N GLY A 182 20.94 20.81 -3.78
CA GLY A 182 22.04 21.80 -3.88
C GLY A 182 21.57 23.20 -3.73
#